data_8f421d1b9ef1d276a6c139787523ca59
#
_entry.id   8f421d1b9ef1d276a6c139787523ca59
#
_cell.length_a   1.000
_cell.length_b   1.000
_cell.length_c   1.000
_cell.angle_alpha   90.00
_cell.angle_beta   90.00
_cell.angle_gamma   90.00
#
_symmetry.space_group_name_H-M   'P 1'
#
loop_
_entity.id
_entity.type
_entity.pdbx_description
1 polymer ?
#
loop_
_entity_poly.entity_id
_entity_poly.type
_entity_poly.pdbx_seq_one_letter_code
_entity_poly.pdbx_strand_id
1 'polypeptide(L)'
;MAVRMFAAIDVGSFALELGIYEISDKGIKSIDHVRHMIALGSDTFSEGKISYGLADELCRVLEKFTETMKLYRVKDYRAYATTAMREAKNSRIILDQIRVRTGLEVHIISNSEQRFISYKAVASKAGEFNQIIQKGTAIVDVGFGSAQISLFDKDSLVATQNMPLGSLRLRSQLSKIPVSVEGNRLHIEEIVDNELITFRKMYLRDRQITNLIGIGDNILYLMRRLGIKGGESHVDAETMHVFYDKLSQMTINQIEENFGVNSDYANLLLPAAAVYTRILDITGAEMFWIPAIGICDGIAAEYASDKKLIRFDHNFENDILAAARNMAKKYKCHASHNQVLEQYAMNIFDSTKRFHGLGERDRLLLQIAVTLHACGKFISMKNSNECGYALIMSTEIIGLSHLEREIIANVVRYNIRDFDYDMMQLETEAGQDLAGVSDRTASTILIAKLTAILRLANSMDKTHKAKLIDSRMAVRDGRLVITTGYQGDLALESASFEQKAAFFEEIFGIRPVLKQKRRV
;
A
#
# COMPACT_ATOMS: atom_id res chain seq x y z
N MET A 1 -15.71 25.45 12.96
CA MET A 1 -15.70 25.24 11.49
C MET A 1 -16.95 24.47 11.07
N ALA A 2 -17.31 24.52 9.77
CA ALA A 2 -18.52 23.82 9.31
C ALA A 2 -18.31 22.31 9.36
N VAL A 3 -19.30 21.62 9.92
CA VAL A 3 -19.42 20.16 9.89
C VAL A 3 -19.59 19.69 8.45
N ARG A 4 -18.86 18.65 8.04
CA ARG A 4 -18.97 18.04 6.71
C ARG A 4 -19.50 16.63 6.82
N MET A 5 -20.53 16.33 6.03
CA MET A 5 -21.01 14.97 5.83
C MET A 5 -20.20 14.33 4.70
N PHE A 6 -19.62 13.17 4.99
CA PHE A 6 -18.78 12.42 4.08
C PHE A 6 -19.24 10.96 4.01
N ALA A 7 -19.15 10.34 2.83
CA ALA A 7 -19.41 8.92 2.66
C ALA A 7 -18.16 8.16 2.23
N ALA A 8 -17.93 7.03 2.86
CA ALA A 8 -16.94 6.04 2.46
C ALA A 8 -17.68 4.81 1.90
N ILE A 9 -17.29 4.35 0.71
CA ILE A 9 -17.85 3.14 0.08
C ILE A 9 -16.72 2.15 -0.14
N ASP A 10 -16.90 0.92 0.36
CA ASP A 10 -16.05 -0.23 0.06
C ASP A 10 -16.81 -1.25 -0.81
N VAL A 11 -16.25 -1.55 -1.97
CA VAL A 11 -16.70 -2.64 -2.85
C VAL A 11 -15.78 -3.83 -2.60
N GLY A 12 -16.10 -4.58 -1.55
CA GLY A 12 -15.34 -5.73 -1.10
C GLY A 12 -15.63 -7.01 -1.88
N SER A 13 -14.87 -8.08 -1.59
CA SER A 13 -15.04 -9.38 -2.27
C SER A 13 -16.27 -10.16 -1.81
N PHE A 14 -16.81 -9.87 -0.62
CA PHE A 14 -17.96 -10.57 -0.05
C PHE A 14 -19.03 -9.64 0.51
N ALA A 15 -18.71 -8.38 0.70
CA ALA A 15 -19.66 -7.37 1.18
C ALA A 15 -19.41 -6.04 0.50
N LEU A 16 -20.48 -5.26 0.35
CA LEU A 16 -20.44 -3.83 0.05
C LEU A 16 -20.73 -3.06 1.32
N GLU A 17 -19.98 -2.00 1.58
CA GLU A 17 -20.15 -1.18 2.77
C GLU A 17 -20.27 0.29 2.42
N LEU A 18 -21.17 0.97 3.11
CA LEU A 18 -21.32 2.41 3.10
C LEU A 18 -21.22 2.92 4.53
N GLY A 19 -20.18 3.69 4.82
CA GLY A 19 -20.06 4.44 6.06
C GLY A 19 -20.41 5.91 5.84
N ILE A 20 -21.28 6.46 6.69
CA ILE A 20 -21.61 7.89 6.72
C ILE A 20 -20.94 8.52 7.92
N TYR A 21 -20.18 9.58 7.69
CA TYR A 21 -19.37 10.23 8.72
C TYR A 21 -19.66 11.73 8.79
N GLU A 22 -19.68 12.22 10.02
CA GLU A 22 -19.60 13.63 10.35
C GLU A 22 -18.14 13.98 10.66
N ILE A 23 -17.55 14.87 9.89
CA ILE A 23 -16.14 15.26 10.00
C ILE A 23 -16.05 16.74 10.36
N SER A 24 -15.31 17.04 11.42
CA SER A 24 -15.06 18.39 11.92
C SER A 24 -13.65 18.51 12.52
N ASP A 25 -13.29 19.68 13.01
CA ASP A 25 -12.07 19.92 13.79
C ASP A 25 -12.04 19.17 15.14
N LYS A 26 -13.17 18.61 15.58
CA LYS A 26 -13.29 17.77 16.79
C LYS A 26 -13.01 16.29 16.50
N GLY A 27 -12.84 15.92 15.22
CA GLY A 27 -12.58 14.56 14.81
C GLY A 27 -13.61 14.00 13.82
N ILE A 28 -13.61 12.68 13.71
CA ILE A 28 -14.47 11.89 12.83
C ILE A 28 -15.47 11.13 13.70
N LYS A 29 -16.75 11.28 13.39
CA LYS A 29 -17.85 10.57 14.06
C LYS A 29 -18.60 9.73 13.03
N SER A 30 -18.66 8.41 13.23
CA SER A 30 -19.54 7.54 12.45
C SER A 30 -21.00 7.83 12.81
N ILE A 31 -21.82 8.09 11.79
CA ILE A 31 -23.24 8.40 11.93
C ILE A 31 -24.10 7.20 11.56
N ASP A 32 -23.74 6.53 10.44
CA ASP A 32 -24.47 5.37 9.96
C ASP A 32 -23.52 4.42 9.22
N HIS A 33 -23.85 3.14 9.22
CA HIS A 33 -23.10 2.11 8.53
C HIS A 33 -24.04 1.07 7.93
N VAL A 34 -24.05 1.00 6.61
CA VAL A 34 -24.88 0.05 5.84
C VAL A 34 -23.98 -1.00 5.22
N ARG A 35 -24.33 -2.27 5.39
CA ARG A 35 -23.61 -3.41 4.82
C ARG A 35 -24.56 -4.29 4.04
N HIS A 36 -24.14 -4.66 2.83
CA HIS A 36 -24.86 -5.61 1.98
C HIS A 36 -23.94 -6.77 1.57
N MET A 37 -24.39 -7.99 1.81
CA MET A 37 -23.61 -9.19 1.49
C MET A 37 -23.78 -9.54 0.01
N ILE A 38 -22.67 -9.58 -0.72
CA ILE A 38 -22.60 -9.95 -2.13
C ILE A 38 -21.26 -10.63 -2.41
N ALA A 39 -21.28 -11.88 -2.88
CA ALA A 39 -20.06 -12.67 -3.02
C ALA A 39 -19.35 -12.46 -4.37
N LEU A 40 -18.95 -11.22 -4.69
CA LEU A 40 -18.23 -10.89 -5.94
C LEU A 40 -16.97 -11.75 -6.12
N GLY A 41 -16.27 -12.03 -5.02
CA GLY A 41 -15.06 -12.84 -5.04
C GLY A 41 -15.28 -14.30 -5.42
N SER A 42 -16.48 -14.85 -5.23
CA SER A 42 -16.79 -16.24 -5.63
C SER A 42 -16.58 -16.42 -7.13
N ASP A 43 -17.12 -15.54 -7.94
CA ASP A 43 -16.98 -15.57 -9.39
C ASP A 43 -15.55 -15.23 -9.82
N THR A 44 -14.95 -14.19 -9.23
CA THR A 44 -13.59 -13.77 -9.57
C THR A 44 -12.57 -14.88 -9.30
N PHE A 45 -12.64 -15.55 -8.14
CA PHE A 45 -11.68 -16.57 -7.74
C PHE A 45 -11.90 -17.95 -8.41
N SER A 46 -13.10 -18.23 -8.91
CA SER A 46 -13.40 -19.46 -9.65
C SER A 46 -13.28 -19.28 -11.16
N GLU A 47 -13.86 -18.21 -11.74
CA GLU A 47 -14.03 -17.99 -13.17
C GLU A 47 -13.10 -16.88 -13.73
N GLY A 48 -12.51 -16.07 -12.86
CA GLY A 48 -11.70 -14.91 -13.24
C GLY A 48 -12.51 -13.72 -13.77
N LYS A 49 -13.84 -13.75 -13.65
CA LYS A 49 -14.77 -12.70 -14.09
C LYS A 49 -15.96 -12.64 -13.17
N ILE A 50 -16.51 -11.46 -12.96
CA ILE A 50 -17.78 -11.27 -12.24
C ILE A 50 -18.94 -11.50 -13.23
N SER A 51 -19.90 -12.33 -12.87
CA SER A 51 -21.07 -12.63 -13.69
C SER A 51 -22.00 -11.42 -13.85
N TYR A 52 -22.82 -11.46 -14.88
CA TYR A 52 -23.82 -10.42 -15.13
C TYR A 52 -24.80 -10.26 -13.95
N GLY A 53 -25.25 -11.37 -13.36
CA GLY A 53 -26.17 -11.35 -12.23
C GLY A 53 -25.61 -10.61 -11.01
N LEU A 54 -24.34 -10.90 -10.64
CA LEU A 54 -23.66 -10.21 -9.55
C LEU A 54 -23.33 -8.74 -9.89
N ALA A 55 -22.99 -8.45 -11.16
CA ALA A 55 -22.76 -7.06 -11.59
C ALA A 55 -24.06 -6.23 -11.53
N ASP A 56 -25.21 -6.83 -11.90
CA ASP A 56 -26.50 -6.17 -11.80
C ASP A 56 -26.93 -5.95 -10.34
N GLU A 57 -26.72 -6.94 -9.47
CA GLU A 57 -26.96 -6.80 -8.03
C GLU A 57 -26.07 -5.72 -7.41
N LEU A 58 -24.77 -5.71 -7.74
CA LEU A 58 -23.81 -4.69 -7.32
C LEU A 58 -24.32 -3.28 -7.66
N CYS A 59 -24.74 -3.05 -8.91
CA CYS A 59 -25.27 -1.76 -9.32
C CYS A 59 -26.54 -1.38 -8.55
N ARG A 60 -27.48 -2.31 -8.35
CA ARG A 60 -28.71 -2.05 -7.56
C ARG A 60 -28.41 -1.69 -6.11
N VAL A 61 -27.42 -2.30 -5.50
CA VAL A 61 -27.01 -1.97 -4.12
C VAL A 61 -26.38 -0.58 -4.08
N LEU A 62 -25.48 -0.27 -5.02
CA LEU A 62 -24.85 1.05 -5.10
C LEU A 62 -25.86 2.17 -5.42
N GLU A 63 -26.93 1.90 -6.19
CA GLU A 63 -28.07 2.82 -6.36
C GLU A 63 -28.71 3.17 -5.01
N LYS A 64 -28.96 2.17 -4.15
CA LYS A 64 -29.49 2.39 -2.79
C LYS A 64 -28.50 3.16 -1.90
N PHE A 65 -27.19 2.93 -2.07
CA PHE A 65 -26.19 3.73 -1.35
C PHE A 65 -26.25 5.20 -1.76
N THR A 66 -26.43 5.50 -3.05
CA THR A 66 -26.60 6.89 -3.50
C THR A 66 -27.86 7.55 -2.92
N GLU A 67 -28.97 6.81 -2.79
CA GLU A 67 -30.18 7.29 -2.14
C GLU A 67 -29.93 7.58 -0.67
N THR A 68 -29.26 6.68 0.05
CA THR A 68 -28.87 6.89 1.46
C THR A 68 -27.98 8.13 1.61
N MET A 69 -26.97 8.29 0.75
CA MET A 69 -26.12 9.48 0.76
C MET A 69 -26.89 10.79 0.56
N LYS A 70 -27.93 10.79 -0.30
CA LYS A 70 -28.82 11.95 -0.50
C LYS A 70 -29.61 12.28 0.76
N LEU A 71 -30.13 11.27 1.49
CA LEU A 71 -30.85 11.47 2.75
C LEU A 71 -29.97 12.15 3.80
N TYR A 72 -28.71 11.76 3.90
CA TYR A 72 -27.73 12.39 4.80
C TYR A 72 -27.10 13.67 4.25
N ARG A 73 -27.52 14.14 3.06
CA ARG A 73 -26.98 15.34 2.38
C ARG A 73 -25.47 15.30 2.22
N VAL A 74 -24.93 14.11 1.94
CA VAL A 74 -23.51 13.92 1.65
C VAL A 74 -23.13 14.67 0.39
N LYS A 75 -22.04 15.43 0.44
CA LYS A 75 -21.51 16.20 -0.71
C LYS A 75 -20.24 15.61 -1.27
N ASP A 76 -19.41 15.03 -0.41
CA ASP A 76 -18.13 14.43 -0.76
C ASP A 76 -18.16 12.95 -0.40
N TYR A 77 -17.62 12.12 -1.27
CA TYR A 77 -17.47 10.69 -1.03
C TYR A 77 -16.16 10.15 -1.60
N ARG A 78 -15.74 8.98 -1.14
CA ARG A 78 -14.76 8.13 -1.78
C ARG A 78 -15.30 6.72 -1.88
N ALA A 79 -15.18 6.10 -3.06
CA ALA A 79 -15.61 4.74 -3.31
C ALA A 79 -14.43 3.94 -3.84
N TYR A 80 -14.05 2.90 -3.10
CA TYR A 80 -12.94 2.04 -3.44
C TYR A 80 -13.40 0.61 -3.67
N ALA A 81 -12.79 -0.05 -4.66
CA ALA A 81 -12.98 -1.46 -4.93
C ALA A 81 -11.67 -2.21 -4.67
N THR A 82 -11.80 -3.39 -4.09
CA THR A 82 -10.67 -4.16 -3.58
C THR A 82 -10.43 -5.47 -4.37
N THR A 83 -10.02 -6.55 -3.73
CA THR A 83 -9.45 -7.74 -4.35
C THR A 83 -10.32 -8.35 -5.47
N ALA A 84 -11.63 -8.51 -5.28
CA ALA A 84 -12.48 -9.14 -6.31
C ALA A 84 -12.51 -8.33 -7.61
N MET A 85 -12.71 -7.01 -7.51
CA MET A 85 -12.70 -6.12 -8.66
C MET A 85 -11.31 -5.99 -9.28
N ARG A 86 -10.26 -5.97 -8.46
CA ARG A 86 -8.87 -5.86 -8.92
C ARG A 86 -8.44 -7.08 -9.75
N GLU A 87 -8.86 -8.28 -9.39
CA GLU A 87 -8.50 -9.52 -10.06
C GLU A 87 -9.48 -9.90 -11.21
N ALA A 88 -10.65 -9.29 -11.28
CA ALA A 88 -11.64 -9.59 -12.31
C ALA A 88 -11.23 -9.04 -13.69
N LYS A 89 -11.16 -9.92 -14.69
CA LYS A 89 -10.81 -9.57 -16.09
C LYS A 89 -11.77 -8.57 -16.74
N ASN A 90 -13.01 -8.50 -16.26
CA ASN A 90 -14.07 -7.62 -16.77
C ASN A 90 -14.34 -6.41 -15.87
N SER A 91 -13.45 -6.09 -14.93
CA SER A 91 -13.63 -5.00 -13.97
C SER A 91 -13.91 -3.64 -14.61
N ARG A 92 -13.26 -3.32 -15.74
CA ARG A 92 -13.48 -2.05 -16.46
C ARG A 92 -14.91 -1.89 -16.95
N ILE A 93 -15.49 -2.97 -17.49
CA ILE A 93 -16.88 -2.97 -17.98
C ILE A 93 -17.83 -2.74 -16.80
N ILE A 94 -17.55 -3.39 -15.66
CA ILE A 94 -18.37 -3.24 -14.46
C ILE A 94 -18.27 -1.84 -13.88
N LEU A 95 -17.07 -1.26 -13.81
CA LEU A 95 -16.87 0.13 -13.37
C LEU A 95 -17.62 1.14 -14.24
N ASP A 96 -17.63 0.93 -15.57
CA ASP A 96 -18.41 1.78 -16.47
C ASP A 96 -19.91 1.63 -16.23
N GLN A 97 -20.42 0.41 -16.03
CA GLN A 97 -21.82 0.15 -15.68
C GLN A 97 -22.21 0.84 -14.35
N ILE A 98 -21.35 0.75 -13.33
CA ILE A 98 -21.56 1.44 -12.05
C ILE A 98 -21.68 2.95 -12.31
N ARG A 99 -20.72 3.53 -13.01
CA ARG A 99 -20.70 4.97 -13.30
C ARG A 99 -21.96 5.43 -14.05
N VAL A 100 -22.36 4.69 -15.09
CA VAL A 100 -23.52 5.04 -15.91
C VAL A 100 -24.83 4.91 -15.14
N ARG A 101 -24.98 3.85 -14.32
CA ARG A 101 -26.22 3.57 -13.61
C ARG A 101 -26.40 4.35 -12.33
N THR A 102 -25.32 4.56 -11.58
CA THR A 102 -25.37 5.14 -10.23
C THR A 102 -24.80 6.56 -10.14
N GLY A 103 -24.01 6.97 -11.12
CA GLY A 103 -23.23 8.21 -11.08
C GLY A 103 -22.01 8.15 -10.14
N LEU A 104 -21.72 7.00 -9.51
CA LEU A 104 -20.58 6.83 -8.63
C LEU A 104 -19.30 6.55 -9.42
N GLU A 105 -18.23 7.23 -9.07
CA GLU A 105 -16.87 6.91 -9.51
C GLU A 105 -16.23 5.99 -8.47
N VAL A 106 -16.05 4.73 -8.84
CA VAL A 106 -15.41 3.71 -8.00
C VAL A 106 -13.99 3.47 -8.51
N HIS A 107 -13.00 3.61 -7.63
CA HIS A 107 -11.59 3.41 -7.95
C HIS A 107 -11.09 2.07 -7.42
N ILE A 108 -10.42 1.29 -8.27
CA ILE A 108 -9.74 0.08 -7.82
C ILE A 108 -8.44 0.47 -7.14
N ILE A 109 -8.27 0.09 -5.89
CA ILE A 109 -7.04 0.35 -5.13
C ILE A 109 -6.14 -0.88 -5.08
N SER A 110 -4.82 -0.65 -5.10
CA SER A 110 -3.81 -1.69 -4.92
C SER A 110 -3.84 -2.27 -3.50
N ASN A 111 -3.20 -3.43 -3.31
CA ASN A 111 -3.01 -4.00 -1.97
C ASN A 111 -2.26 -3.04 -1.03
N SER A 112 -1.29 -2.29 -1.57
CA SER A 112 -0.50 -1.33 -0.80
C SER A 112 -1.34 -0.15 -0.31
N GLU A 113 -2.22 0.38 -1.16
CA GLU A 113 -3.15 1.46 -0.79
C GLU A 113 -4.18 0.96 0.22
N GLN A 114 -4.77 -0.22 -0.01
CA GLN A 114 -5.73 -0.82 0.92
C GLN A 114 -5.12 -0.97 2.32
N ARG A 115 -3.91 -1.54 2.43
CA ARG A 115 -3.18 -1.65 3.71
C ARG A 115 -2.92 -0.31 4.35
N PHE A 116 -2.57 0.69 3.55
CA PHE A 116 -2.27 2.01 4.07
C PHE A 116 -3.51 2.71 4.62
N ILE A 117 -4.65 2.52 3.97
CA ILE A 117 -5.96 2.99 4.45
C ILE A 117 -6.32 2.28 5.76
N SER A 118 -6.21 0.95 5.81
CA SER A 118 -6.43 0.17 7.03
C SER A 118 -5.47 0.57 8.16
N TYR A 119 -4.21 0.85 7.84
CA TYR A 119 -3.23 1.34 8.79
C TYR A 119 -3.59 2.73 9.35
N LYS A 120 -4.04 3.67 8.49
CA LYS A 120 -4.53 4.97 8.93
C LYS A 120 -5.76 4.85 9.84
N ALA A 121 -6.63 3.88 9.58
CA ALA A 121 -7.76 3.59 10.46
C ALA A 121 -7.28 3.22 11.87
N VAL A 122 -6.29 2.29 11.99
CA VAL A 122 -5.69 1.94 13.29
C VAL A 122 -5.03 3.15 13.95
N ALA A 123 -4.24 3.91 13.20
CA ALA A 123 -3.54 5.07 13.71
C ALA A 123 -4.49 6.22 14.15
N SER A 124 -5.75 6.22 13.68
CA SER A 124 -6.76 7.16 14.18
C SER A 124 -7.12 6.94 15.65
N LYS A 125 -6.79 5.75 16.22
CA LYS A 125 -6.83 5.41 17.65
C LYS A 125 -5.52 5.81 18.37
N ALA A 126 -5.03 6.99 18.13
CA ALA A 126 -3.67 7.48 18.34
C ALA A 126 -2.97 7.06 19.66
N GLY A 127 -3.66 7.15 20.82
CA GLY A 127 -3.04 6.91 22.13
C GLY A 127 -2.56 5.48 22.31
N GLU A 128 -3.38 4.51 21.96
CA GLU A 128 -3.10 3.09 22.14
C GLU A 128 -2.18 2.57 21.04
N PHE A 129 -2.43 2.97 19.80
CA PHE A 129 -1.61 2.60 18.66
C PHE A 129 -0.14 2.98 18.84
N ASN A 130 0.17 4.25 19.16
CA ASN A 130 1.54 4.73 19.33
C ASN A 130 2.31 4.01 20.44
N GLN A 131 1.61 3.50 21.48
CA GLN A 131 2.24 2.71 22.54
C GLN A 131 2.55 1.29 22.08
N ILE A 132 1.63 0.68 21.33
CA ILE A 132 1.73 -0.73 20.90
C ILE A 132 2.87 -0.91 19.89
N ILE A 133 3.03 -0.01 18.92
CA ILE A 133 4.03 -0.13 17.85
C ILE A 133 5.49 0.15 18.30
N GLN A 134 5.70 0.61 19.53
CA GLN A 134 7.05 0.74 20.09
C GLN A 134 7.73 -0.63 20.30
N LYS A 135 6.96 -1.68 20.47
CA LYS A 135 7.43 -3.07 20.54
C LYS A 135 7.16 -3.78 19.22
N GLY A 136 7.79 -4.92 19.02
CA GLY A 136 7.51 -5.76 17.85
C GLY A 136 6.01 -6.05 17.73
N THR A 137 5.38 -5.48 16.71
CA THR A 137 3.93 -5.53 16.49
C THR A 137 3.61 -5.96 15.06
N ALA A 138 2.63 -6.85 14.89
CA ALA A 138 2.06 -7.19 13.60
C ALA A 138 0.64 -6.66 13.48
N ILE A 139 0.35 -5.86 12.45
CA ILE A 139 -1.02 -5.53 12.04
C ILE A 139 -1.45 -6.57 11.01
N VAL A 140 -2.55 -7.24 11.27
CA VAL A 140 -3.08 -8.34 10.46
C VAL A 140 -4.50 -8.02 10.03
N ASP A 141 -4.70 -8.01 8.72
CA ASP A 141 -6.01 -7.87 8.07
C ASP A 141 -6.30 -9.14 7.27
N VAL A 142 -7.20 -9.97 7.77
CA VAL A 142 -7.67 -11.15 7.03
C VAL A 142 -9.00 -10.81 6.37
N GLY A 143 -8.91 -10.40 5.11
CA GLY A 143 -10.07 -10.14 4.26
C GLY A 143 -10.66 -11.42 3.66
N PHE A 144 -11.59 -11.24 2.74
CA PHE A 144 -12.21 -12.37 2.04
C PHE A 144 -11.34 -12.92 0.90
N GLY A 145 -10.55 -12.06 0.25
CA GLY A 145 -9.69 -12.43 -0.89
C GLY A 145 -8.22 -12.63 -0.54
N SER A 146 -7.71 -12.00 0.52
CA SER A 146 -6.30 -12.05 0.93
C SER A 146 -6.13 -11.78 2.42
N ALA A 147 -4.97 -12.15 2.96
CA ALA A 147 -4.49 -11.73 4.28
C ALA A 147 -3.29 -10.78 4.10
N GLN A 148 -3.30 -9.68 4.83
CA GLN A 148 -2.25 -8.66 4.79
C GLN A 148 -1.59 -8.56 6.16
N ILE A 149 -0.24 -8.59 6.19
CA ILE A 149 0.54 -8.45 7.43
C ILE A 149 1.51 -7.29 7.28
N SER A 150 1.49 -6.38 8.25
CA SER A 150 2.44 -5.27 8.37
C SER A 150 3.17 -5.39 9.71
N LEU A 151 4.50 -5.43 9.67
CA LEU A 151 5.35 -5.57 10.85
C LEU A 151 5.94 -4.23 11.26
N PHE A 152 5.82 -3.91 12.54
CA PHE A 152 6.38 -2.70 13.15
C PHE A 152 7.37 -3.07 14.25
N ASP A 153 8.41 -2.26 14.40
CA ASP A 153 9.35 -2.30 15.51
C ASP A 153 9.90 -0.90 15.76
N LYS A 154 9.92 -0.46 17.01
CA LYS A 154 10.43 0.86 17.42
C LYS A 154 9.81 2.01 16.63
N ASP A 155 8.46 2.02 16.57
CA ASP A 155 7.69 3.05 15.85
C ASP A 155 8.00 3.13 14.34
N SER A 156 8.48 2.07 13.74
CA SER A 156 8.85 2.06 12.33
C SER A 156 8.35 0.82 11.61
N LEU A 157 7.82 1.01 10.42
CA LEU A 157 7.40 -0.09 9.56
C LEU A 157 8.61 -0.86 9.04
N VAL A 158 8.64 -2.15 9.29
CA VAL A 158 9.76 -3.03 8.96
C VAL A 158 9.51 -3.82 7.69
N ALA A 159 8.31 -4.37 7.53
CA ALA A 159 7.93 -5.17 6.38
C ALA A 159 6.42 -5.19 6.20
N THR A 160 5.98 -5.36 4.97
CA THR A 160 4.57 -5.63 4.63
C THR A 160 4.49 -6.78 3.65
N GLN A 161 3.48 -7.62 3.81
CA GLN A 161 3.20 -8.71 2.87
C GLN A 161 1.71 -8.87 2.65
N ASN A 162 1.36 -9.23 1.43
CA ASN A 162 0.03 -9.69 1.06
C ASN A 162 0.11 -11.17 0.68
N MET A 163 -0.78 -11.97 1.21
CA MET A 163 -0.83 -13.41 0.98
C MET A 163 -2.23 -13.82 0.48
N PRO A 164 -2.35 -14.80 -0.42
CA PRO A 164 -3.64 -15.25 -0.95
C PRO A 164 -4.42 -16.11 0.06
N LEU A 165 -4.46 -15.67 1.32
CA LEU A 165 -5.06 -16.37 2.48
C LEU A 165 -6.40 -15.74 2.93
N GLY A 166 -7.19 -15.20 2.01
CA GLY A 166 -8.52 -14.69 2.32
C GLY A 166 -9.51 -15.83 2.57
N SER A 167 -10.47 -15.62 3.49
CA SER A 167 -11.41 -16.65 3.92
C SER A 167 -12.26 -17.23 2.80
N LEU A 168 -12.75 -16.40 1.87
CA LEU A 168 -13.53 -16.84 0.70
C LEU A 168 -12.64 -17.55 -0.33
N ARG A 169 -11.42 -17.09 -0.52
CA ARG A 169 -10.45 -17.74 -1.41
C ARG A 169 -10.08 -19.14 -0.91
N LEU A 170 -9.80 -19.28 0.39
CA LEU A 170 -9.53 -20.59 1.00
C LEU A 170 -10.73 -21.53 0.85
N ARG A 171 -11.95 -21.05 1.12
CA ARG A 171 -13.17 -21.82 0.87
C ARG A 171 -13.28 -22.28 -0.60
N SER A 172 -13.00 -21.39 -1.55
CA SER A 172 -13.05 -21.72 -2.98
C SER A 172 -12.01 -22.75 -3.40
N GLN A 173 -10.85 -22.78 -2.77
CA GLN A 173 -9.84 -23.81 -3.00
C GLN A 173 -10.28 -25.15 -2.41
N LEU A 174 -10.81 -25.16 -1.20
CA LEU A 174 -11.27 -26.39 -0.51
C LEU A 174 -12.48 -27.02 -1.19
N SER A 175 -13.40 -26.23 -1.76
CA SER A 175 -14.58 -26.76 -2.46
C SER A 175 -14.25 -27.65 -3.67
N LYS A 176 -13.01 -27.59 -4.16
CA LYS A 176 -12.50 -28.42 -5.27
C LYS A 176 -11.93 -29.77 -4.78
N ILE A 177 -11.84 -29.96 -3.47
CA ILE A 177 -11.26 -31.16 -2.85
C ILE A 177 -12.39 -31.93 -2.14
N PRO A 178 -12.61 -33.23 -2.43
CA PRO A 178 -13.60 -34.03 -1.70
C PRO A 178 -13.07 -34.37 -0.30
N VAL A 179 -13.55 -33.65 0.72
CA VAL A 179 -13.03 -33.76 2.10
C VAL A 179 -14.16 -33.98 3.12
N SER A 180 -13.89 -34.78 4.14
CA SER A 180 -14.72 -34.87 5.37
C SER A 180 -14.61 -33.61 6.23
N VAL A 181 -15.55 -33.39 7.15
CA VAL A 181 -15.53 -32.24 8.07
C VAL A 181 -14.22 -32.17 8.88
N GLU A 182 -13.69 -33.29 9.33
CA GLU A 182 -12.41 -33.38 10.03
C GLU A 182 -11.21 -33.07 9.14
N GLY A 183 -11.26 -33.47 7.86
CA GLY A 183 -10.22 -33.15 6.89
C GLY A 183 -10.16 -31.68 6.52
N ASN A 184 -11.25 -30.93 6.61
CA ASN A 184 -11.27 -29.49 6.28
C ASN A 184 -10.29 -28.68 7.16
N ARG A 185 -10.24 -28.95 8.45
CA ARG A 185 -9.30 -28.27 9.36
C ARG A 185 -7.85 -28.49 8.94
N LEU A 186 -7.46 -29.74 8.75
CA LEU A 186 -6.08 -30.11 8.39
C LEU A 186 -5.65 -29.45 7.06
N HIS A 187 -6.51 -29.50 6.05
CA HIS A 187 -6.17 -28.90 4.75
C HIS A 187 -6.10 -27.38 4.79
N ILE A 188 -6.94 -26.70 5.59
CA ILE A 188 -6.84 -25.26 5.82
C ILE A 188 -5.49 -24.94 6.48
N GLU A 189 -5.13 -25.67 7.53
CA GLU A 189 -3.87 -25.47 8.24
C GLU A 189 -2.65 -25.71 7.33
N GLU A 190 -2.68 -26.77 6.51
CA GLU A 190 -1.61 -27.06 5.53
C GLU A 190 -1.44 -25.94 4.49
N ILE A 191 -2.53 -25.43 3.92
CA ILE A 191 -2.48 -24.33 2.96
C ILE A 191 -1.93 -23.06 3.63
N VAL A 192 -2.44 -22.73 4.81
CA VAL A 192 -2.04 -21.53 5.56
C VAL A 192 -0.57 -21.63 5.98
N ASP A 193 -0.16 -22.78 6.52
CA ASP A 193 1.22 -23.00 6.98
C ASP A 193 2.23 -22.91 5.83
N ASN A 194 1.91 -23.43 4.65
CA ASN A 194 2.79 -23.36 3.49
C ASN A 194 3.15 -21.90 3.12
N GLU A 195 2.17 -21.02 3.13
CA GLU A 195 2.39 -19.59 2.90
C GLU A 195 3.15 -18.93 4.07
N LEU A 196 2.75 -19.26 5.30
CA LEU A 196 3.32 -18.66 6.51
C LEU A 196 4.76 -19.12 6.80
N ILE A 197 5.17 -20.34 6.40
CA ILE A 197 6.56 -20.82 6.52
C ILE A 197 7.50 -19.88 5.76
N THR A 198 7.15 -19.50 4.55
CA THR A 198 7.94 -18.57 3.74
C THR A 198 8.00 -17.19 4.38
N PHE A 199 6.85 -16.68 4.83
CA PHE A 199 6.78 -15.40 5.55
C PHE A 199 7.67 -15.41 6.81
N ARG A 200 7.58 -16.44 7.64
CA ARG A 200 8.39 -16.61 8.85
C ARG A 200 9.89 -16.57 8.55
N LYS A 201 10.34 -17.35 7.55
CA LYS A 201 11.76 -17.40 7.15
C LYS A 201 12.29 -16.05 6.67
N MET A 202 11.47 -15.29 5.94
CA MET A 202 11.90 -14.05 5.32
C MET A 202 11.81 -12.83 6.23
N TYR A 203 10.85 -12.80 7.16
CA TYR A 203 10.49 -11.56 7.86
C TYR A 203 10.50 -11.68 9.40
N LEU A 204 10.35 -12.90 9.98
CA LEU A 204 10.29 -13.09 11.43
C LEU A 204 11.54 -13.69 12.05
N ARG A 205 12.52 -14.16 11.26
CA ARG A 205 13.67 -14.95 11.72
C ARG A 205 14.43 -14.33 12.91
N ASP A 206 14.62 -13.00 12.86
CA ASP A 206 15.41 -12.27 13.85
C ASP A 206 14.54 -11.22 14.59
N ARG A 207 13.22 -11.44 14.66
CA ARG A 207 12.28 -10.51 15.27
C ARG A 207 11.37 -11.19 16.25
N GLN A 208 11.18 -10.53 17.37
CA GLN A 208 10.19 -10.92 18.36
C GLN A 208 8.96 -10.03 18.18
N ILE A 209 7.82 -10.64 17.89
CA ILE A 209 6.53 -9.97 17.81
C ILE A 209 5.81 -10.20 19.14
N THR A 210 5.56 -9.13 19.86
CA THR A 210 4.88 -9.18 21.17
C THR A 210 3.38 -8.96 21.04
N ASN A 211 2.99 -8.08 20.10
CA ASN A 211 1.61 -7.65 19.93
C ASN A 211 1.09 -7.99 18.54
N LEU A 212 -0.17 -8.35 18.46
CA LEU A 212 -0.90 -8.49 17.21
C LEU A 212 -2.10 -7.54 17.22
N ILE A 213 -2.30 -6.81 16.13
CA ILE A 213 -3.46 -5.94 15.91
C ILE A 213 -4.29 -6.57 14.80
N GLY A 214 -5.52 -6.97 15.11
CA GLY A 214 -6.45 -7.54 14.15
C GLY A 214 -7.43 -6.50 13.63
N ILE A 215 -7.53 -6.40 12.32
CA ILE A 215 -8.47 -5.50 11.66
C ILE A 215 -9.26 -6.24 10.59
N GLY A 216 -10.29 -5.57 10.08
CA GLY A 216 -11.17 -6.11 9.06
C GLY A 216 -12.38 -6.88 9.61
N ASP A 217 -13.30 -7.21 8.71
CA ASP A 217 -14.62 -7.72 9.05
C ASP A 217 -14.60 -9.09 9.70
N ASN A 218 -13.72 -9.97 9.21
CA ASN A 218 -13.67 -11.34 9.71
C ASN A 218 -13.38 -11.39 11.21
N ILE A 219 -12.39 -10.61 11.68
CA ILE A 219 -12.05 -10.61 13.11
C ILE A 219 -13.14 -9.95 13.95
N LEU A 220 -13.75 -8.88 13.47
CA LEU A 220 -14.86 -8.22 14.17
C LEU A 220 -16.05 -9.18 14.35
N TYR A 221 -16.30 -10.00 13.35
CA TYR A 221 -17.37 -10.98 13.39
C TYR A 221 -17.06 -12.11 14.39
N LEU A 222 -15.83 -12.64 14.35
CA LEU A 222 -15.36 -13.65 15.29
C LEU A 222 -15.47 -13.15 16.75
N MET A 223 -15.06 -11.90 17.02
CA MET A 223 -15.07 -11.32 18.36
C MET A 223 -16.48 -11.12 18.94
N ARG A 224 -17.43 -10.66 18.14
CA ARG A 224 -18.83 -10.52 18.58
C ARG A 224 -19.39 -11.84 19.13
N ARG A 225 -18.88 -12.98 18.68
CA ARG A 225 -19.33 -14.33 19.05
C ARG A 225 -18.55 -14.95 20.18
N LEU A 226 -17.35 -14.45 20.48
CA LEU A 226 -16.65 -14.78 21.71
C LEU A 226 -17.31 -14.17 22.96
N GLY A 227 -18.43 -13.45 22.80
CA GLY A 227 -19.11 -12.76 23.91
C GLY A 227 -18.43 -11.45 24.31
N ILE A 228 -17.46 -11.01 23.56
CA ILE A 228 -16.77 -9.74 23.75
C ILE A 228 -17.69 -8.66 23.21
N LYS A 229 -18.43 -8.00 24.12
CA LYS A 229 -19.40 -6.98 23.75
C LYS A 229 -18.70 -5.66 23.41
N GLY A 230 -18.94 -5.20 22.19
CA GLY A 230 -18.80 -3.87 21.65
C GLY A 230 -17.61 -3.01 22.08
N GLY A 231 -16.80 -2.53 21.16
CA GLY A 231 -15.67 -1.65 21.38
C GLY A 231 -14.32 -2.32 21.18
N GLU A 232 -13.27 -1.62 21.50
CA GLU A 232 -11.89 -2.10 21.48
C GLU A 232 -11.71 -3.26 22.45
N SER A 233 -11.09 -4.35 22.00
CA SER A 233 -10.96 -5.56 22.80
C SER A 233 -9.55 -6.11 22.71
N HIS A 234 -9.05 -6.58 23.86
CA HIS A 234 -7.81 -7.34 23.96
C HIS A 234 -8.16 -8.80 24.25
N VAL A 235 -7.60 -9.68 23.47
CA VAL A 235 -7.80 -11.13 23.59
C VAL A 235 -6.42 -11.78 23.72
N ASP A 236 -6.27 -12.72 24.63
CA ASP A 236 -5.05 -13.53 24.68
C ASP A 236 -5.05 -14.64 23.61
N ALA A 237 -3.87 -15.15 23.34
CA ALA A 237 -3.68 -16.19 22.33
C ALA A 237 -4.43 -17.49 22.72
N GLU A 238 -4.49 -17.84 24.00
CA GLU A 238 -5.17 -19.03 24.49
C GLU A 238 -6.67 -18.99 24.19
N THR A 239 -7.32 -17.85 24.43
CA THR A 239 -8.73 -17.63 24.09
C THR A 239 -9.00 -17.83 22.60
N MET A 240 -8.10 -17.35 21.72
CA MET A 240 -8.21 -17.56 20.28
C MET A 240 -8.06 -19.05 19.90
N HIS A 241 -7.13 -19.77 20.49
CA HIS A 241 -6.96 -21.21 20.26
C HIS A 241 -8.19 -22.01 20.70
N VAL A 242 -8.68 -21.79 21.91
CA VAL A 242 -9.90 -22.43 22.42
C VAL A 242 -11.10 -22.17 21.53
N PHE A 243 -11.23 -20.93 21.04
CA PHE A 243 -12.29 -20.59 20.10
C PHE A 243 -12.14 -21.31 18.76
N TYR A 244 -10.95 -21.34 18.19
CA TYR A 244 -10.66 -22.03 16.93
C TYR A 244 -10.93 -23.54 17.04
N ASP A 245 -10.50 -24.17 18.12
CA ASP A 245 -10.74 -25.59 18.38
C ASP A 245 -12.23 -25.89 18.48
N LYS A 246 -12.98 -25.07 19.20
CA LYS A 246 -14.43 -25.20 19.29
C LYS A 246 -15.12 -25.04 17.93
N LEU A 247 -14.72 -24.03 17.16
CA LEU A 247 -15.27 -23.76 15.82
C LEU A 247 -14.99 -24.90 14.84
N SER A 248 -13.80 -25.50 14.91
CA SER A 248 -13.38 -26.61 14.05
C SER A 248 -14.14 -27.91 14.25
N GLN A 249 -14.80 -28.07 15.40
CA GLN A 249 -15.63 -29.23 15.73
C GLN A 249 -17.09 -29.06 15.35
N MET A 250 -17.51 -27.86 14.92
CA MET A 250 -18.88 -27.56 14.54
C MET A 250 -19.16 -27.87 13.08
N THR A 251 -20.34 -28.40 12.80
CA THR A 251 -20.89 -28.43 11.44
C THR A 251 -21.34 -27.04 11.01
N ILE A 252 -21.50 -26.82 9.70
CA ILE A 252 -21.98 -25.53 9.16
C ILE A 252 -23.33 -25.14 9.78
N ASN A 253 -24.27 -26.09 9.89
CA ASN A 253 -25.58 -25.85 10.51
C ASN A 253 -25.44 -25.41 11.99
N GLN A 254 -24.53 -26.04 12.74
CA GLN A 254 -24.27 -25.64 14.11
C GLN A 254 -23.65 -24.23 14.20
N ILE A 255 -22.80 -23.87 13.23
CA ILE A 255 -22.24 -22.51 13.15
C ILE A 255 -23.36 -21.52 12.82
N GLU A 256 -24.24 -21.81 11.85
CA GLU A 256 -25.41 -20.97 11.53
C GLU A 256 -26.28 -20.71 12.76
N GLU A 257 -26.68 -21.77 13.46
CA GLU A 257 -27.52 -21.68 14.65
C GLU A 257 -26.83 -20.94 15.82
N ASN A 258 -25.59 -21.35 16.15
CA ASN A 258 -24.87 -20.79 17.30
C ASN A 258 -24.44 -19.34 17.07
N PHE A 259 -24.16 -18.97 15.82
CA PHE A 259 -23.64 -17.63 15.48
C PHE A 259 -24.68 -16.73 14.82
N GLY A 260 -25.88 -17.24 14.48
CA GLY A 260 -26.95 -16.48 13.84
C GLY A 260 -26.51 -15.87 12.53
N VAL A 261 -25.78 -16.64 11.73
CA VAL A 261 -25.27 -16.26 10.40
C VAL A 261 -25.90 -17.12 9.33
N ASN A 262 -25.92 -16.64 8.10
CA ASN A 262 -26.31 -17.48 6.97
C ASN A 262 -25.20 -18.46 6.58
N SER A 263 -25.53 -19.48 5.79
CA SER A 263 -24.62 -20.53 5.33
C SER A 263 -23.37 -19.98 4.65
N ASP A 264 -23.54 -18.97 3.81
CA ASP A 264 -22.42 -18.36 3.08
C ASP A 264 -21.36 -17.80 4.01
N TYR A 265 -21.77 -17.12 5.08
CA TYR A 265 -20.84 -16.56 6.06
C TYR A 265 -20.31 -17.63 7.02
N ALA A 266 -21.15 -18.60 7.45
CA ALA A 266 -20.76 -19.70 8.30
C ALA A 266 -19.54 -20.46 7.74
N ASN A 267 -19.53 -20.68 6.43
CA ASN A 267 -18.44 -21.33 5.71
C ASN A 267 -17.12 -20.52 5.68
N LEU A 268 -17.13 -19.25 6.03
CA LEU A 268 -15.94 -18.38 6.01
C LEU A 268 -15.29 -18.23 7.39
N LEU A 269 -16.01 -18.55 8.46
CA LEU A 269 -15.53 -18.33 9.84
C LEU A 269 -14.36 -19.23 10.18
N LEU A 270 -14.40 -20.50 9.86
CA LEU A 270 -13.31 -21.45 10.14
C LEU A 270 -12.03 -21.09 9.37
N PRO A 271 -12.04 -20.83 8.05
CA PRO A 271 -10.87 -20.35 7.34
C PRO A 271 -10.30 -19.05 7.91
N ALA A 272 -11.14 -18.09 8.28
CA ALA A 272 -10.67 -16.83 8.86
C ALA A 272 -10.00 -17.05 10.23
N ALA A 273 -10.63 -17.82 11.12
CA ALA A 273 -10.09 -18.14 12.43
C ALA A 273 -8.76 -18.90 12.33
N ALA A 274 -8.64 -19.84 11.38
CA ALA A 274 -7.40 -20.56 11.12
C ALA A 274 -6.26 -19.62 10.78
N VAL A 275 -6.47 -18.66 9.85
CA VAL A 275 -5.41 -17.72 9.45
C VAL A 275 -4.93 -16.89 10.64
N TYR A 276 -5.84 -16.34 11.47
CA TYR A 276 -5.44 -15.57 12.65
C TYR A 276 -4.69 -16.43 13.68
N THR A 277 -5.19 -17.63 13.95
CA THR A 277 -4.57 -18.55 14.91
C THR A 277 -3.18 -18.98 14.46
N ARG A 278 -3.01 -19.35 13.18
CA ARG A 278 -1.69 -19.72 12.65
C ARG A 278 -0.71 -18.54 12.60
N ILE A 279 -1.18 -17.31 12.41
CA ILE A 279 -0.34 -16.11 12.53
C ILE A 279 0.09 -15.88 13.98
N LEU A 280 -0.80 -16.10 14.97
CA LEU A 280 -0.42 -16.08 16.38
C LEU A 280 0.68 -17.09 16.68
N ASP A 281 0.55 -18.33 16.18
CA ASP A 281 1.54 -19.40 16.37
C ASP A 281 2.94 -19.03 15.84
N ILE A 282 3.00 -18.53 14.60
CA ILE A 282 4.30 -18.21 13.98
C ILE A 282 4.96 -16.95 14.53
N THR A 283 4.17 -16.02 15.08
CA THR A 283 4.66 -14.78 15.68
C THR A 283 5.02 -14.93 17.14
N GLY A 284 4.34 -15.84 17.85
CA GLY A 284 4.44 -15.99 19.30
C GLY A 284 3.86 -14.79 20.07
N ALA A 285 2.97 -14.01 19.44
CA ALA A 285 2.34 -12.87 20.08
C ALA A 285 1.40 -13.33 21.19
N GLU A 286 1.50 -12.69 22.34
CA GLU A 286 0.72 -13.03 23.54
C GLU A 286 -0.61 -12.28 23.57
N MET A 287 -0.63 -11.06 23.02
CA MET A 287 -1.78 -10.16 23.06
C MET A 287 -2.28 -9.84 21.64
N PHE A 288 -3.58 -9.91 21.48
CA PHE A 288 -4.28 -9.59 20.25
C PHE A 288 -5.26 -8.44 20.49
N TRP A 289 -4.89 -7.25 20.04
CA TRP A 289 -5.76 -6.06 20.11
C TRP A 289 -6.63 -5.95 18.86
N ILE A 290 -7.92 -5.67 19.07
CA ILE A 290 -8.91 -5.53 18.01
C ILE A 290 -9.61 -4.18 18.19
N PRO A 291 -9.20 -3.16 17.43
CA PRO A 291 -9.68 -1.78 17.60
C PRO A 291 -11.09 -1.53 17.08
N ALA A 292 -11.79 -2.54 16.58
CA ALA A 292 -13.16 -2.47 16.06
C ALA A 292 -13.35 -1.41 14.96
N ILE A 293 -12.43 -1.36 14.01
CA ILE A 293 -12.40 -0.48 12.86
C ILE A 293 -12.43 -1.25 11.55
N GLY A 294 -13.00 -0.64 10.51
CA GLY A 294 -13.06 -1.17 9.15
C GLY A 294 -12.36 -0.26 8.12
N ILE A 295 -12.36 -0.69 6.86
CA ILE A 295 -11.76 0.08 5.77
C ILE A 295 -12.46 1.44 5.56
N CYS A 296 -13.78 1.51 5.73
CA CYS A 296 -14.53 2.75 5.63
C CYS A 296 -14.06 3.81 6.63
N ASP A 297 -13.66 3.41 7.86
CA ASP A 297 -13.08 4.32 8.85
C ASP A 297 -11.74 4.88 8.38
N GLY A 298 -10.92 4.05 7.74
CA GLY A 298 -9.66 4.47 7.13
C GLY A 298 -9.85 5.44 5.96
N ILE A 299 -10.83 5.20 5.11
CA ILE A 299 -11.20 6.10 4.00
C ILE A 299 -11.63 7.47 4.55
N ALA A 300 -12.45 7.47 5.60
CA ALA A 300 -12.88 8.70 6.25
C ALA A 300 -11.71 9.46 6.92
N ALA A 301 -10.81 8.74 7.58
CA ALA A 301 -9.61 9.30 8.20
C ALA A 301 -8.64 9.89 7.16
N GLU A 302 -8.45 9.21 6.05
CA GLU A 302 -7.65 9.71 4.93
C GLU A 302 -8.24 10.99 4.33
N TYR A 303 -9.54 11.00 4.02
CA TYR A 303 -10.22 12.19 3.52
C TYR A 303 -10.10 13.38 4.49
N ALA A 304 -10.30 13.14 5.78
CA ALA A 304 -10.20 14.19 6.79
C ALA A 304 -8.78 14.77 6.89
N SER A 305 -7.75 13.93 6.77
CA SER A 305 -6.35 14.34 6.75
C SER A 305 -6.01 15.15 5.49
N ASP A 306 -6.44 14.68 4.31
CA ASP A 306 -6.18 15.37 3.03
C ASP A 306 -6.83 16.77 3.00
N LYS A 307 -8.00 16.90 3.61
CA LYS A 307 -8.69 18.20 3.79
C LYS A 307 -8.15 19.02 4.96
N LYS A 308 -7.10 18.53 5.65
CA LYS A 308 -6.46 19.17 6.82
C LYS A 308 -7.45 19.46 7.97
N LEU A 309 -8.48 18.62 8.10
CA LEU A 309 -9.48 18.71 9.18
C LEU A 309 -8.98 18.01 10.44
N ILE A 310 -8.19 16.94 10.28
CA ILE A 310 -7.50 16.24 11.36
C ILE A 310 -6.01 16.17 11.08
N ARG A 311 -5.22 15.95 12.12
CA ARG A 311 -3.81 15.60 12.02
C ARG A 311 -3.60 14.25 12.69
N PHE A 312 -2.82 13.39 12.06
CA PHE A 312 -2.29 12.22 12.72
C PHE A 312 -1.02 12.59 13.49
N ASP A 313 -0.83 12.03 14.68
CA ASP A 313 0.42 12.17 15.44
C ASP A 313 1.55 11.34 14.81
N HIS A 314 1.18 10.32 14.04
CA HIS A 314 2.11 9.43 13.35
C HIS A 314 2.48 9.94 11.96
N ASN A 315 3.78 9.83 11.59
CA ASN A 315 4.28 10.27 10.29
C ASN A 315 4.35 9.10 9.29
N PHE A 316 3.30 8.94 8.49
CA PHE A 316 3.18 7.89 7.49
C PHE A 316 4.20 7.99 6.34
N GLU A 317 4.70 9.16 6.00
CA GLU A 317 5.74 9.31 4.96
C GLU A 317 7.06 8.66 5.42
N ASN A 318 7.37 8.76 6.71
CA ASN A 318 8.52 8.07 7.28
C ASN A 318 8.39 6.55 7.17
N ASP A 319 7.19 5.99 7.27
CA ASP A 319 6.97 4.55 7.10
C ASP A 319 7.17 4.10 5.65
N ILE A 320 6.69 4.89 4.69
CA ILE A 320 6.92 4.62 3.26
C ILE A 320 8.42 4.62 2.97
N LEU A 321 9.15 5.60 3.49
CA LEU A 321 10.60 5.68 3.36
C LEU A 321 11.32 4.55 4.10
N ALA A 322 10.85 4.17 5.30
CA ALA A 322 11.40 3.05 6.04
C ALA A 322 11.22 1.73 5.28
N ALA A 323 10.05 1.51 4.67
CA ALA A 323 9.80 0.35 3.80
C ALA A 323 10.78 0.31 2.61
N ALA A 324 10.99 1.45 1.93
CA ALA A 324 11.95 1.56 0.83
C ALA A 324 13.39 1.31 1.30
N ARG A 325 13.81 1.86 2.45
CA ARG A 325 15.14 1.63 3.05
C ARG A 325 15.34 0.17 3.46
N ASN A 326 14.32 -0.49 4.01
CA ASN A 326 14.35 -1.92 4.33
C ASN A 326 14.49 -2.78 3.07
N MET A 327 13.81 -2.41 1.99
CA MET A 327 13.97 -3.04 0.68
C MET A 327 15.41 -2.85 0.15
N ALA A 328 15.96 -1.63 0.20
CA ALA A 328 17.33 -1.34 -0.19
C ALA A 328 18.35 -2.16 0.62
N LYS A 329 18.13 -2.31 1.94
CA LYS A 329 18.96 -3.16 2.81
C LYS A 329 18.88 -4.64 2.43
N LYS A 330 17.66 -5.15 2.14
CA LYS A 330 17.43 -6.53 1.66
C LYS A 330 18.22 -6.81 0.39
N TYR A 331 18.23 -5.90 -0.55
CA TYR A 331 18.95 -6.02 -1.83
C TYR A 331 20.37 -5.43 -1.79
N LYS A 332 20.96 -5.28 -0.59
CA LYS A 332 22.36 -4.90 -0.37
C LYS A 332 22.79 -3.62 -1.10
N CYS A 333 21.88 -2.64 -1.22
CA CYS A 333 22.26 -1.32 -1.71
C CYS A 333 23.30 -0.66 -0.79
N HIS A 334 24.16 0.17 -1.37
CA HIS A 334 25.27 0.82 -0.64
C HIS A 334 24.74 2.00 0.21
N ALA A 335 24.60 1.80 1.51
CA ALA A 335 23.89 2.72 2.41
C ALA A 335 24.50 4.14 2.42
N SER A 336 25.85 4.27 2.50
CA SER A 336 26.50 5.59 2.54
C SER A 336 26.36 6.34 1.21
N HIS A 337 26.47 5.65 0.08
CA HIS A 337 26.22 6.25 -1.23
C HIS A 337 24.77 6.72 -1.38
N ASN A 338 23.80 5.88 -0.97
CA ASN A 338 22.39 6.24 -1.00
C ASN A 338 22.10 7.52 -0.19
N GLN A 339 22.71 7.66 0.99
CA GLN A 339 22.53 8.85 1.83
C GLN A 339 23.06 10.11 1.16
N VAL A 340 24.25 10.04 0.56
CA VAL A 340 24.86 11.15 -0.19
C VAL A 340 24.03 11.51 -1.41
N LEU A 341 23.59 10.48 -2.16
CA LEU A 341 22.77 10.66 -3.36
C LEU A 341 21.40 11.27 -3.03
N GLU A 342 20.79 10.86 -1.92
CA GLU A 342 19.54 11.43 -1.42
C GLU A 342 19.71 12.93 -1.14
N GLN A 343 20.80 13.33 -0.47
CA GLN A 343 21.09 14.74 -0.21
C GLN A 343 21.25 15.54 -1.52
N TYR A 344 21.98 15.01 -2.50
CA TYR A 344 22.16 15.70 -3.78
C TYR A 344 20.84 15.82 -4.55
N ALA A 345 20.09 14.74 -4.67
CA ALA A 345 18.82 14.74 -5.40
C ALA A 345 17.80 15.68 -4.78
N MET A 346 17.69 15.69 -3.44
CA MET A 346 16.78 16.59 -2.73
C MET A 346 17.21 18.06 -2.89
N ASN A 347 18.50 18.36 -2.82
CA ASN A 347 19.02 19.71 -3.03
C ASN A 347 18.77 20.21 -4.47
N ILE A 348 18.92 19.34 -5.48
CA ILE A 348 18.59 19.67 -6.89
C ILE A 348 17.10 19.94 -7.00
N PHE A 349 16.25 19.04 -6.49
CA PHE A 349 14.81 19.18 -6.50
C PHE A 349 14.38 20.51 -5.89
N ASP A 350 14.80 20.79 -4.66
CA ASP A 350 14.40 21.99 -3.92
C ASP A 350 14.91 23.29 -4.57
N SER A 351 16.13 23.25 -5.16
CA SER A 351 16.71 24.40 -5.85
C SER A 351 16.06 24.71 -7.21
N THR A 352 15.42 23.70 -7.84
CA THR A 352 14.80 23.84 -9.17
C THR A 352 13.28 23.85 -9.13
N LYS A 353 12.65 24.01 -7.96
CA LYS A 353 11.20 23.96 -7.74
C LYS A 353 10.40 24.86 -8.70
N ARG A 354 10.94 26.04 -9.07
CA ARG A 354 10.29 26.97 -10.00
C ARG A 354 10.25 26.47 -11.46
N PHE A 355 11.09 25.49 -11.81
CA PHE A 355 11.24 24.97 -13.16
C PHE A 355 10.52 23.63 -13.37
N HIS A 356 10.38 22.83 -12.33
CA HIS A 356 9.72 21.52 -12.50
C HIS A 356 8.23 21.53 -12.14
N GLY A 357 7.76 22.44 -11.27
CA GLY A 357 6.35 22.50 -10.87
C GLY A 357 5.83 21.27 -10.11
N LEU A 358 6.74 20.45 -9.56
CA LEU A 358 6.42 19.22 -8.83
C LEU A 358 6.09 19.50 -7.36
N GLY A 359 5.27 18.63 -6.74
CA GLY A 359 4.83 18.73 -5.36
C GLY A 359 5.62 17.88 -4.36
N GLU A 360 5.17 17.87 -3.12
CA GLU A 360 5.81 17.09 -2.03
C GLU A 360 5.68 15.57 -2.28
N ARG A 361 4.58 15.13 -2.89
CA ARG A 361 4.41 13.71 -3.23
C ARG A 361 5.43 13.24 -4.28
N ASP A 362 5.69 14.06 -5.29
CA ASP A 362 6.70 13.77 -6.32
C ASP A 362 8.11 13.76 -5.73
N ARG A 363 8.37 14.62 -4.73
CA ARG A 363 9.61 14.64 -3.97
C ARG A 363 9.83 13.33 -3.21
N LEU A 364 8.77 12.79 -2.61
CA LEU A 364 8.79 11.49 -1.95
C LEU A 364 9.09 10.34 -2.94
N LEU A 365 8.45 10.35 -4.13
CA LEU A 365 8.71 9.35 -5.17
C LEU A 365 10.18 9.40 -5.62
N LEU A 366 10.75 10.59 -5.81
CA LEU A 366 12.18 10.75 -6.11
C LEU A 366 13.06 10.17 -4.99
N GLN A 367 12.75 10.44 -3.74
CA GLN A 367 13.51 9.98 -2.58
C GLN A 367 13.51 8.43 -2.49
N ILE A 368 12.38 7.80 -2.80
CA ILE A 368 12.27 6.34 -2.90
C ILE A 368 13.08 5.81 -4.09
N ALA A 369 12.97 6.43 -5.27
CA ALA A 369 13.73 6.04 -6.45
C ALA A 369 15.25 6.13 -6.20
N VAL A 370 15.71 7.19 -5.54
CA VAL A 370 17.10 7.34 -5.08
C VAL A 370 17.51 6.20 -4.15
N THR A 371 16.66 5.86 -3.18
CA THR A 371 16.93 4.79 -2.21
C THR A 371 17.08 3.43 -2.91
N LEU A 372 16.31 3.18 -3.98
CA LEU A 372 16.23 1.89 -4.67
C LEU A 372 17.05 1.82 -5.97
N HIS A 373 17.71 2.92 -6.39
CA HIS A 373 18.33 3.03 -7.72
C HIS A 373 19.34 1.91 -8.05
N ALA A 374 19.94 1.29 -7.06
CA ALA A 374 20.94 0.24 -7.23
C ALA A 374 20.46 -1.17 -6.85
N CYS A 375 19.18 -1.36 -6.48
CA CYS A 375 18.68 -2.65 -5.98
C CYS A 375 18.82 -3.80 -6.99
N GLY A 376 18.72 -3.52 -8.28
CA GLY A 376 18.86 -4.53 -9.33
C GLY A 376 20.27 -5.13 -9.46
N LYS A 377 21.31 -4.44 -8.95
CA LYS A 377 22.68 -4.97 -8.90
C LYS A 377 22.78 -6.25 -8.08
N PHE A 378 21.86 -6.47 -7.14
CA PHE A 378 21.78 -7.70 -6.36
C PHE A 378 21.52 -8.94 -7.23
N ILE A 379 20.79 -8.77 -8.34
CA ILE A 379 20.47 -9.85 -9.28
C ILE A 379 21.50 -9.90 -10.42
N SER A 380 21.77 -8.74 -11.05
CA SER A 380 22.66 -8.66 -12.20
C SER A 380 23.41 -7.33 -12.25
N MET A 381 24.72 -7.38 -12.37
CA MET A 381 25.54 -6.19 -12.56
C MET A 381 25.40 -5.61 -13.97
N LYS A 382 25.16 -6.46 -14.99
CA LYS A 382 25.01 -6.05 -16.39
C LYS A 382 23.64 -5.46 -16.68
N ASN A 383 22.57 -6.10 -16.18
CA ASN A 383 21.18 -5.72 -16.46
C ASN A 383 20.52 -5.15 -15.20
N SER A 384 21.27 -4.39 -14.39
CA SER A 384 20.81 -3.90 -13.09
C SER A 384 19.58 -2.98 -13.17
N ASN A 385 19.42 -2.24 -14.24
CA ASN A 385 18.27 -1.39 -14.51
C ASN A 385 16.97 -2.19 -14.70
N GLU A 386 16.97 -3.22 -15.54
CA GLU A 386 15.80 -4.08 -15.77
C GLU A 386 15.47 -4.92 -14.53
N CYS A 387 16.50 -5.46 -13.87
CA CYS A 387 16.31 -6.16 -12.60
C CYS A 387 15.76 -5.24 -11.52
N GLY A 388 16.19 -3.98 -11.47
CA GLY A 388 15.67 -2.96 -10.55
C GLY A 388 14.20 -2.67 -10.81
N TYR A 389 13.82 -2.46 -12.05
CA TYR A 389 12.43 -2.30 -12.48
C TYR A 389 11.58 -3.50 -12.01
N ALA A 390 11.99 -4.72 -12.37
CA ALA A 390 11.26 -5.94 -12.02
C ALA A 390 11.13 -6.14 -10.50
N LEU A 391 12.19 -5.87 -9.72
CA LEU A 391 12.15 -5.96 -8.26
C LEU A 391 11.15 -4.97 -7.66
N ILE A 392 11.15 -3.71 -8.13
CA ILE A 392 10.25 -2.68 -7.62
C ILE A 392 8.80 -3.02 -7.98
N MET A 393 8.54 -3.44 -9.23
CA MET A 393 7.19 -3.83 -9.66
C MET A 393 6.66 -5.06 -8.93
N SER A 394 7.53 -6.02 -8.60
CA SER A 394 7.17 -7.25 -7.87
C SER A 394 7.12 -7.07 -6.34
N THR A 395 7.51 -5.91 -5.81
CA THR A 395 7.51 -5.64 -4.37
C THR A 395 6.46 -4.60 -4.03
N GLU A 396 5.65 -4.88 -3.03
CA GLU A 396 4.69 -3.91 -2.54
C GLU A 396 5.35 -2.99 -1.51
N ILE A 397 5.30 -1.68 -1.76
CA ILE A 397 5.71 -0.64 -0.82
C ILE A 397 4.43 0.02 -0.31
N ILE A 398 4.20 -0.06 1.00
CA ILE A 398 2.98 0.48 1.62
C ILE A 398 2.78 1.95 1.26
N GLY A 399 1.54 2.34 1.02
CA GLY A 399 1.19 3.73 0.73
C GLY A 399 1.53 4.21 -0.67
N LEU A 400 2.01 3.33 -1.56
CA LEU A 400 2.18 3.62 -2.98
C LEU A 400 1.08 2.97 -3.81
N SER A 401 0.50 3.73 -4.72
CA SER A 401 -0.36 3.20 -5.77
C SER A 401 0.44 2.36 -6.77
N HIS A 402 -0.26 1.59 -7.61
CA HIS A 402 0.40 0.85 -8.70
C HIS A 402 1.15 1.82 -9.63
N LEU A 403 0.51 2.92 -10.03
CA LEU A 403 1.10 3.94 -10.90
C LEU A 403 2.34 4.59 -10.28
N GLU A 404 2.31 4.96 -9.00
CA GLU A 404 3.45 5.55 -8.31
C GLU A 404 4.63 4.58 -8.23
N ARG A 405 4.36 3.29 -7.97
CA ARG A 405 5.37 2.23 -7.99
C ARG A 405 5.99 2.06 -9.37
N GLU A 406 5.18 2.13 -10.43
CA GLU A 406 5.63 2.08 -11.82
C GLU A 406 6.47 3.31 -12.18
N ILE A 407 6.09 4.50 -11.74
CA ILE A 407 6.89 5.72 -11.88
C ILE A 407 8.27 5.52 -11.25
N ILE A 408 8.34 5.06 -10.00
CA ILE A 408 9.61 4.81 -9.30
C ILE A 408 10.45 3.76 -10.05
N ALA A 409 9.82 2.67 -10.50
CA ALA A 409 10.50 1.60 -11.22
C ALA A 409 11.11 2.10 -12.54
N ASN A 410 10.37 2.92 -13.29
CA ASN A 410 10.87 3.52 -14.53
C ASN A 410 11.97 4.56 -14.26
N VAL A 411 11.88 5.37 -13.23
CA VAL A 411 12.96 6.31 -12.83
C VAL A 411 14.24 5.52 -12.53
N VAL A 412 14.16 4.39 -11.84
CA VAL A 412 15.30 3.50 -11.57
C VAL A 412 15.83 2.87 -12.86
N ARG A 413 14.95 2.39 -13.72
CA ARG A 413 15.29 1.79 -15.02
C ARG A 413 16.05 2.77 -15.90
N TYR A 414 15.53 3.98 -16.05
CA TYR A 414 16.10 5.03 -16.88
C TYR A 414 17.27 5.78 -16.24
N ASN A 415 17.64 5.51 -15.00
CA ASN A 415 18.84 6.11 -14.40
C ASN A 415 20.12 5.77 -15.19
N ILE A 416 20.19 4.59 -15.81
CA ILE A 416 21.35 4.11 -16.57
C ILE A 416 21.06 4.04 -18.07
N ARG A 417 19.89 3.53 -18.45
CA ARG A 417 19.46 3.34 -19.84
C ARG A 417 19.12 4.68 -20.49
N ASP A 418 19.31 4.80 -21.81
CA ASP A 418 18.85 5.96 -22.56
C ASP A 418 17.33 6.12 -22.42
N PHE A 419 16.91 7.37 -22.29
CA PHE A 419 15.50 7.69 -22.13
C PHE A 419 14.81 7.58 -23.49
N ASP A 420 13.77 6.76 -23.56
CA ASP A 420 13.01 6.55 -24.78
C ASP A 420 11.58 7.06 -24.56
N TYR A 421 11.23 8.11 -25.26
CA TYR A 421 9.93 8.78 -25.13
C TYR A 421 8.79 7.95 -25.74
N ASP A 422 9.07 7.20 -26.81
CA ASP A 422 8.06 6.44 -27.56
C ASP A 422 7.77 5.08 -26.93
N MET A 423 8.80 4.44 -26.33
CA MET A 423 8.71 3.14 -25.71
C MET A 423 8.26 3.17 -24.24
N MET A 424 8.00 4.33 -23.68
CA MET A 424 7.53 4.50 -22.33
C MET A 424 6.02 4.23 -22.24
N GLN A 425 5.64 2.99 -22.53
CA GLN A 425 4.31 2.49 -22.22
C GLN A 425 4.29 2.15 -20.73
N LEU A 426 3.41 2.81 -19.99
CA LEU A 426 3.10 2.40 -18.64
C LEU A 426 2.34 1.09 -18.74
N GLU A 427 3.00 -0.01 -18.32
CA GLU A 427 2.37 -1.31 -18.21
C GLU A 427 1.41 -1.27 -17.04
N THR A 428 0.13 -1.33 -17.33
CA THR A 428 -0.88 -1.51 -16.29
C THR A 428 -1.10 -3.00 -16.08
N GLU A 429 -1.09 -3.46 -14.83
CA GLU A 429 -1.60 -4.79 -14.49
C GLU A 429 -3.00 -4.96 -15.10
N ALA A 430 -3.27 -6.13 -15.62
CA ALA A 430 -4.50 -6.42 -16.36
C ALA A 430 -5.75 -5.89 -15.64
N GLY A 431 -6.31 -4.80 -16.15
CA GLY A 431 -7.52 -4.18 -15.61
C GLY A 431 -7.37 -2.74 -15.07
N GLN A 432 -6.18 -2.18 -14.92
CA GLN A 432 -5.98 -0.90 -14.25
C GLN A 432 -5.60 0.29 -15.17
N ASP A 433 -5.82 0.23 -16.47
CA ASP A 433 -5.73 1.41 -17.36
C ASP A 433 -6.84 2.43 -17.06
N LEU A 434 -6.85 2.97 -15.85
CA LEU A 434 -7.77 4.04 -15.43
C LEU A 434 -7.24 5.43 -15.82
N ALA A 435 -5.95 5.53 -16.14
CA ALA A 435 -5.37 6.77 -16.61
C ALA A 435 -5.77 7.01 -18.07
N GLY A 436 -6.53 8.03 -18.33
CA GLY A 436 -6.77 8.54 -19.69
C GLY A 436 -5.44 8.95 -20.36
N VAL A 437 -5.45 9.19 -21.66
CA VAL A 437 -4.25 9.62 -22.43
C VAL A 437 -3.55 10.82 -21.76
N SER A 438 -4.31 11.74 -21.15
CA SER A 438 -3.78 12.90 -20.41
C SER A 438 -2.94 12.47 -19.18
N ASP A 439 -3.37 11.47 -18.43
CA ASP A 439 -2.65 11.01 -17.23
C ASP A 439 -1.39 10.23 -17.58
N ARG A 440 -1.37 9.51 -18.71
CA ARG A 440 -0.16 8.84 -19.22
C ARG A 440 0.91 9.85 -19.60
N THR A 441 0.53 10.91 -20.32
CA THR A 441 1.45 11.99 -20.69
C THR A 441 2.01 12.68 -19.45
N ALA A 442 1.19 12.97 -18.44
CA ALA A 442 1.62 13.56 -17.19
C ALA A 442 2.61 12.65 -16.45
N SER A 443 2.35 11.33 -16.39
CA SER A 443 3.25 10.36 -15.78
C SER A 443 4.58 10.23 -16.51
N THR A 444 4.56 10.26 -17.85
CA THR A 444 5.77 10.25 -18.68
C THR A 444 6.66 11.46 -18.39
N ILE A 445 6.06 12.66 -18.34
CA ILE A 445 6.77 13.89 -18.00
C ILE A 445 7.33 13.83 -16.58
N LEU A 446 6.58 13.32 -15.62
CA LEU A 446 7.04 13.14 -14.24
C LEU A 446 8.26 12.21 -14.18
N ILE A 447 8.20 11.04 -14.83
CA ILE A 447 9.32 10.10 -14.89
C ILE A 447 10.56 10.78 -15.51
N ALA A 448 10.40 11.53 -16.61
CA ALA A 448 11.50 12.26 -17.24
C ALA A 448 12.16 13.25 -16.28
N LYS A 449 11.35 14.05 -15.56
CA LYS A 449 11.83 15.03 -14.58
C LYS A 449 12.58 14.36 -13.41
N LEU A 450 11.99 13.33 -12.82
CA LEU A 450 12.61 12.62 -11.70
C LEU A 450 13.90 11.89 -12.15
N THR A 451 13.90 11.30 -13.35
CA THR A 451 15.08 10.66 -13.93
C THR A 451 16.21 11.66 -14.18
N ALA A 452 15.91 12.84 -14.70
CA ALA A 452 16.92 13.86 -14.94
C ALA A 452 17.61 14.30 -13.64
N ILE A 453 16.83 14.48 -12.55
CA ILE A 453 17.38 14.80 -11.22
C ILE A 453 18.23 13.63 -10.68
N LEU A 454 17.73 12.39 -10.73
CA LEU A 454 18.46 11.21 -10.25
C LEU A 454 19.78 11.01 -11.00
N ARG A 455 19.77 11.09 -12.35
CA ARG A 455 20.99 10.98 -13.17
C ARG A 455 22.03 12.03 -12.83
N LEU A 456 21.61 13.29 -12.66
CA LEU A 456 22.51 14.37 -12.33
C LEU A 456 23.10 14.17 -10.93
N ALA A 457 22.27 13.85 -9.93
CA ALA A 457 22.71 13.56 -8.58
C ALA A 457 23.70 12.37 -8.53
N ASN A 458 23.38 11.27 -9.25
CA ASN A 458 24.23 10.08 -9.29
C ASN A 458 25.60 10.35 -9.95
N SER A 459 25.66 11.27 -10.93
CA SER A 459 26.92 11.70 -11.55
C SER A 459 27.83 12.45 -10.59
N MET A 460 27.27 13.12 -9.58
CA MET A 460 28.00 13.90 -8.58
C MET A 460 28.75 13.04 -7.55
N ASP A 461 28.38 11.77 -7.38
CA ASP A 461 29.08 10.84 -6.50
C ASP A 461 29.58 9.59 -7.27
N LYS A 462 30.10 9.80 -8.46
CA LYS A 462 30.56 8.74 -9.37
C LYS A 462 31.58 7.79 -8.74
N THR A 463 32.42 8.30 -7.87
CA THR A 463 33.46 7.52 -7.17
C THR A 463 33.02 7.01 -5.79
N HIS A 464 31.81 7.28 -5.35
CA HIS A 464 31.27 6.94 -4.00
C HIS A 464 32.15 7.47 -2.85
N LYS A 465 32.75 8.65 -3.03
CA LYS A 465 33.64 9.29 -2.05
C LYS A 465 33.06 10.59 -1.46
N ALA A 466 31.81 10.89 -1.76
CA ALA A 466 31.09 12.06 -1.25
C ALA A 466 31.84 13.40 -1.42
N LYS A 467 32.65 13.55 -2.48
CA LYS A 467 33.51 14.73 -2.71
C LYS A 467 32.74 16.05 -2.81
N LEU A 468 31.47 15.99 -3.18
CA LEU A 468 30.60 17.16 -3.38
C LEU A 468 29.58 17.35 -2.23
N ILE A 469 29.77 16.70 -1.08
CA ILE A 469 28.80 16.71 0.03
C ILE A 469 28.47 18.12 0.52
N ASP A 470 29.47 19.03 0.55
CA ASP A 470 29.33 20.40 0.99
C ASP A 470 28.99 21.37 -0.16
N SER A 471 28.56 20.87 -1.31
CA SER A 471 28.23 21.72 -2.43
C SER A 471 26.98 22.58 -2.16
N ARG A 472 26.99 23.80 -2.68
CA ARG A 472 25.84 24.71 -2.66
C ARG A 472 25.24 24.79 -4.07
N MET A 473 23.92 24.76 -4.13
CA MET A 473 23.17 24.78 -5.38
C MET A 473 22.30 26.04 -5.45
N ALA A 474 22.32 26.72 -6.59
CA ALA A 474 21.43 27.86 -6.84
C ALA A 474 21.22 28.05 -8.34
N VAL A 475 20.02 28.46 -8.73
CA VAL A 475 19.76 28.90 -10.11
C VAL A 475 20.14 30.35 -10.27
N ARG A 476 21.07 30.64 -11.20
CA ARG A 476 21.55 31.97 -11.55
C ARG A 476 21.72 32.08 -13.07
N ASP A 477 21.26 33.16 -13.63
CA ASP A 477 21.41 33.45 -15.07
C ASP A 477 20.95 32.29 -15.97
N GLY A 478 19.80 31.69 -15.65
CA GLY A 478 19.24 30.55 -16.39
C GLY A 478 20.05 29.24 -16.29
N ARG A 479 20.93 29.11 -15.26
CA ARG A 479 21.76 27.93 -15.05
C ARG A 479 21.62 27.42 -13.62
N LEU A 480 21.61 26.09 -13.43
CA LEU A 480 21.76 25.48 -12.12
C LEU A 480 23.24 25.41 -11.76
N VAL A 481 23.71 26.34 -10.95
CA VAL A 481 25.12 26.41 -10.54
C VAL A 481 25.33 25.62 -9.26
N ILE A 482 26.12 24.55 -9.36
CA ILE A 482 26.56 23.72 -8.23
C ILE A 482 28.00 24.09 -7.90
N THR A 483 28.23 24.65 -6.71
CA THR A 483 29.53 25.17 -6.30
C THR A 483 30.07 24.35 -5.13
N THR A 484 31.29 23.80 -5.26
CA THR A 484 31.97 23.06 -4.21
C THR A 484 33.25 23.76 -3.74
N GLY A 485 33.58 23.59 -2.45
CA GLY A 485 34.85 23.97 -1.87
C GLY A 485 35.89 22.84 -1.87
N TYR A 486 35.57 21.66 -2.39
CA TYR A 486 36.51 20.53 -2.46
C TYR A 486 37.75 20.91 -3.28
N GLN A 487 38.94 20.61 -2.77
CA GLN A 487 40.23 21.03 -3.38
C GLN A 487 40.93 19.90 -4.14
N GLY A 488 40.41 18.67 -4.06
CA GLY A 488 41.01 17.51 -4.74
C GLY A 488 40.52 17.35 -6.18
N ASP A 489 40.90 16.25 -6.79
CA ASP A 489 40.52 15.91 -8.15
C ASP A 489 39.04 15.55 -8.30
N LEU A 490 38.37 16.21 -9.23
CA LEU A 490 36.96 16.01 -9.61
C LEU A 490 36.79 15.52 -11.06
N ALA A 491 37.85 15.06 -11.72
CA ALA A 491 37.80 14.74 -13.15
C ALA A 491 36.71 13.71 -13.49
N LEU A 492 36.55 12.64 -12.69
CA LEU A 492 35.54 11.61 -12.92
C LEU A 492 34.11 12.12 -12.68
N GLU A 493 33.92 12.88 -11.60
CA GLU A 493 32.61 13.50 -11.30
C GLU A 493 32.26 14.53 -12.39
N SER A 494 33.21 15.39 -12.79
CA SER A 494 32.99 16.41 -13.82
C SER A 494 32.66 15.80 -15.18
N ALA A 495 33.37 14.77 -15.60
CA ALA A 495 33.11 14.07 -16.86
C ALA A 495 31.73 13.39 -16.86
N SER A 496 31.39 12.70 -15.75
CA SER A 496 30.08 12.07 -15.59
C SER A 496 28.96 13.10 -15.53
N PHE A 497 29.18 14.21 -14.84
CA PHE A 497 28.22 15.32 -14.71
C PHE A 497 27.89 15.94 -16.07
N GLU A 498 28.89 16.26 -16.87
CA GLU A 498 28.69 16.88 -18.18
C GLU A 498 27.88 15.98 -19.13
N GLN A 499 28.09 14.66 -19.07
CA GLN A 499 27.29 13.70 -19.83
C GLN A 499 25.79 13.71 -19.44
N LYS A 500 25.48 13.99 -18.18
CA LYS A 500 24.09 14.01 -17.68
C LYS A 500 23.45 15.41 -17.73
N ALA A 501 24.29 16.46 -17.87
CA ALA A 501 23.85 17.84 -17.96
C ALA A 501 22.96 18.10 -19.19
N ALA A 502 23.26 17.46 -20.32
CA ALA A 502 22.47 17.61 -21.56
C ALA A 502 21.02 17.16 -21.38
N PHE A 503 20.79 15.98 -20.83
CA PHE A 503 19.42 15.49 -20.55
C PHE A 503 18.69 16.34 -19.52
N PHE A 504 19.40 16.83 -18.50
CA PHE A 504 18.80 17.73 -17.52
C PHE A 504 18.36 19.06 -18.16
N GLU A 505 19.21 19.64 -19.02
CA GLU A 505 18.91 20.86 -19.76
C GLU A 505 17.70 20.68 -20.70
N GLU A 506 17.63 19.55 -21.40
CA GLU A 506 16.49 19.19 -22.26
C GLU A 506 15.17 19.17 -21.49
N ILE A 507 15.14 18.56 -20.30
CA ILE A 507 13.91 18.41 -19.50
C ILE A 507 13.50 19.70 -18.78
N PHE A 508 14.46 20.50 -18.30
CA PHE A 508 14.18 21.67 -17.45
C PHE A 508 14.41 23.03 -18.12
N GLY A 509 14.99 23.06 -19.31
CA GLY A 509 15.35 24.31 -20.01
C GLY A 509 16.46 25.10 -19.31
N ILE A 510 17.16 24.54 -18.33
CA ILE A 510 18.27 25.15 -17.62
C ILE A 510 19.47 24.21 -17.58
N ARG A 511 20.66 24.74 -17.96
CA ARG A 511 21.88 23.93 -17.95
C ARG A 511 22.49 23.85 -16.57
N PRO A 512 22.75 22.64 -16.01
CA PRO A 512 23.51 22.50 -14.79
C PRO A 512 25.01 22.70 -15.06
N VAL A 513 25.70 23.37 -14.11
CA VAL A 513 27.14 23.67 -14.20
C VAL A 513 27.79 23.37 -12.85
N LEU A 514 28.85 22.55 -12.86
CA LEU A 514 29.67 22.28 -11.70
C LEU A 514 30.84 23.26 -11.63
N LYS A 515 30.99 23.99 -10.52
CA LYS A 515 32.07 24.95 -10.27
C LYS A 515 32.86 24.57 -9.02
N GLN A 516 34.18 24.47 -9.17
CA GLN A 516 35.10 24.29 -8.06
C GLN A 516 35.66 25.65 -7.66
N LYS A 517 35.52 26.04 -6.38
CA LYS A 517 36.13 27.27 -5.86
C LYS A 517 37.64 27.07 -5.79
N ARG A 518 38.41 27.92 -6.45
CA ARG A 518 39.85 28.00 -6.22
C ARG A 518 40.11 28.63 -4.85
N ARG A 519 41.06 28.10 -4.06
CA ARG A 519 41.61 28.85 -2.96
C ARG A 519 42.33 30.06 -3.54
N VAL A 520 41.92 31.26 -3.14
CA VAL A 520 42.67 32.47 -3.36
C VAL A 520 43.88 32.48 -2.43
#